data_d7a031054a15595ec9ba4b2d354d0aeb
#
_entry.id   d7a031054a15595ec9ba4b2d354d0aeb
#
_cell.length_a   1.000
_cell.length_b   1.000
_cell.length_c   1.000
_cell.angle_alpha   90.00
_cell.angle_beta   90.00
_cell.angle_gamma   90.00
#
_symmetry.space_group_name_H-M   'P 1'
#
loop_
_entity.id
_entity.type
_entity.pdbx_description
1 polymer ?
#
loop_
_entity_poly.entity_id
_entity_poly.type
_entity_poly.pdbx_seq_one_letter_code
_entity_poly.pdbx_strand_id
1 'polypeptide(L)'
;RLSLVGSEMCIRDRCCIRAKGDGAFRLRATVKNGTENVKLLSQMEFSISGLGEAYLNPYELIAGALYADSKGDIGGFSEKSVATAQEGESVIVYKGLDFGEFGSDEITLPIFAQSGDPHYLKIYEGVPGEEGCELVGDLVYQKPSTWDVYKPETYKLNRRLKGITTLTLVANNQRYFIKGFVFTKLQKAFEKIGALEYNNLYGDTYKETADAVEGIGNNVSMEYENMDFGEEGVKAVTVCGRTPLSSNTIHIRFFKEDGSSVNQIVEFPHSEEYTEVTFPLEKVTGMTKVGFIFLPGCQFDFKWFRFS
;
A
#
# COMPACT_ATOMS: atom_id res chain seq x y z
N ARG A 1 -14.43 -18.63 16.00
CA ARG A 1 -15.23 -19.83 15.74
C ARG A 1 -16.60 -19.40 15.26
N LEU A 2 -16.96 -19.77 14.07
CA LEU A 2 -18.31 -19.65 13.53
C LEU A 2 -19.06 -20.95 13.87
N SER A 3 -20.15 -20.83 14.58
CA SER A 3 -20.95 -21.97 14.94
C SER A 3 -21.83 -22.40 13.77
N LEU A 4 -21.81 -23.67 13.44
CA LEU A 4 -22.72 -24.28 12.47
C LEU A 4 -24.06 -24.58 13.16
N VAL A 5 -25.14 -24.21 12.50
CA VAL A 5 -26.53 -24.38 12.99
C VAL A 5 -26.83 -25.84 13.26
N GLY A 6 -27.31 -26.18 14.42
CA GLY A 6 -27.98 -27.45 14.70
C GLY A 6 -27.57 -28.22 15.95
N SER A 7 -26.66 -27.73 16.77
CA SER A 7 -26.37 -28.34 18.08
C SER A 7 -26.39 -27.33 19.21
N GLU A 8 -26.74 -27.75 20.43
CA GLU A 8 -26.70 -26.86 21.61
C GLU A 8 -25.34 -26.25 21.89
N MET A 9 -24.25 -26.85 21.42
CA MET A 9 -22.91 -26.31 21.50
C MET A 9 -22.72 -25.05 20.63
N CYS A 10 -23.51 -24.91 19.58
CA CYS A 10 -23.42 -23.75 18.66
C CYS A 10 -23.96 -22.46 19.23
N ILE A 11 -24.77 -22.53 20.27
CA ILE A 11 -25.39 -21.33 20.91
C ILE A 11 -24.39 -20.60 21.82
N ARG A 12 -23.35 -21.26 22.29
CA ARG A 12 -22.35 -20.70 23.21
C ARG A 12 -21.20 -19.95 22.53
N ASP A 13 -20.93 -20.24 21.26
CA ASP A 13 -19.79 -19.69 20.51
C ASP A 13 -20.27 -18.58 19.54
N ARG A 14 -20.76 -17.48 20.07
CA ARG A 14 -21.12 -16.30 19.27
C ARG A 14 -19.90 -15.41 19.08
N CYS A 15 -19.55 -15.12 17.82
CA CYS A 15 -18.62 -14.09 17.46
C CYS A 15 -19.39 -12.81 17.12
N CYS A 16 -19.21 -11.75 17.91
CA CYS A 16 -19.73 -10.43 17.57
C CYS A 16 -18.71 -9.65 16.75
N ILE A 17 -19.06 -9.36 15.51
CA ILE A 17 -18.29 -8.46 14.66
C ILE A 17 -19.03 -7.13 14.60
N ARG A 18 -18.37 -6.04 14.93
CA ARG A 18 -18.92 -4.69 14.87
C ARG A 18 -18.36 -3.97 13.66
N ALA A 19 -19.23 -3.49 12.78
CA ALA A 19 -18.84 -2.57 11.72
C ALA A 19 -18.47 -1.21 12.33
N LYS A 20 -17.48 -0.55 11.73
CA LYS A 20 -16.99 0.77 12.16
C LYS A 20 -17.63 1.92 11.39
N GLY A 21 -18.40 1.65 10.37
CA GLY A 21 -19.05 2.65 9.52
C GLY A 21 -20.13 2.04 8.63
N ASP A 22 -20.77 2.87 7.85
CA ASP A 22 -21.75 2.47 6.84
C ASP A 22 -21.08 1.79 5.66
N GLY A 23 -21.79 0.91 4.99
CA GLY A 23 -21.34 0.29 3.75
C GLY A 23 -21.85 -1.12 3.54
N ALA A 24 -21.33 -1.75 2.49
CA ALA A 24 -21.56 -3.15 2.18
C ALA A 24 -20.44 -4.00 2.79
N PHE A 25 -20.80 -4.99 3.57
CA PHE A 25 -19.87 -5.86 4.27
C PHE A 25 -20.03 -7.29 3.79
N ARG A 26 -18.91 -8.00 3.72
CA ARG A 26 -18.88 -9.42 3.40
C ARG A 26 -18.31 -10.20 4.57
N LEU A 27 -19.15 -11.04 5.17
CA LEU A 27 -18.73 -12.01 6.16
C LEU A 27 -18.37 -13.32 5.46
N ARG A 28 -17.16 -13.80 5.67
CA ARG A 28 -16.69 -15.05 5.10
C ARG A 28 -16.31 -16.03 6.20
N ALA A 29 -16.92 -17.19 6.20
CA ALA A 29 -16.56 -18.32 7.04
C ALA A 29 -15.80 -19.36 6.22
N THR A 30 -14.65 -19.78 6.69
CA THR A 30 -13.84 -20.82 6.06
C THR A 30 -13.59 -21.93 7.07
N VAL A 31 -13.95 -23.16 6.72
CA VAL A 31 -13.66 -24.34 7.52
C VAL A 31 -12.65 -25.20 6.77
N LYS A 32 -11.55 -25.54 7.44
CA LYS A 32 -10.56 -26.52 6.98
C LYS A 32 -10.80 -27.83 7.74
N ASN A 33 -10.99 -28.90 7.03
CA ASN A 33 -11.17 -30.20 7.65
C ASN A 33 -9.81 -30.90 7.71
N GLY A 34 -8.94 -30.68 8.58
CA GLY A 34 -7.70 -31.44 8.89
C GLY A 34 -6.84 -32.03 7.73
N THR A 35 -7.39 -32.13 6.53
CA THR A 35 -6.72 -32.51 5.29
C THR A 35 -6.67 -31.30 4.37
N GLU A 36 -5.53 -31.04 3.74
CA GLU A 36 -5.27 -29.82 2.95
C GLU A 36 -6.21 -29.60 1.74
N ASN A 37 -7.00 -30.58 1.38
CA ASN A 37 -7.71 -30.64 0.10
C ASN A 37 -9.19 -30.26 0.13
N VAL A 38 -9.81 -30.06 1.30
CA VAL A 38 -11.23 -29.68 1.39
C VAL A 38 -11.40 -28.40 2.18
N LYS A 39 -11.82 -27.36 1.48
CA LYS A 39 -12.12 -26.06 2.05
C LYS A 39 -13.59 -25.74 1.83
N LEU A 40 -14.37 -25.72 2.90
CA LEU A 40 -15.75 -25.23 2.87
C LEU A 40 -15.74 -23.72 3.09
N LEU A 41 -16.42 -23.00 2.22
CA LEU A 41 -16.56 -21.55 2.27
C LEU A 41 -18.05 -21.21 2.35
N SER A 42 -18.44 -20.48 3.38
CA SER A 42 -19.74 -19.81 3.44
C SER A 42 -19.54 -18.30 3.45
N GLN A 43 -20.35 -17.59 2.69
CA GLN A 43 -20.21 -16.15 2.53
C GLN A 43 -21.59 -15.49 2.62
N MET A 44 -21.67 -14.37 3.37
CA MET A 44 -22.85 -13.53 3.47
C MET A 44 -22.46 -12.08 3.20
N GLU A 45 -23.25 -11.40 2.39
CA GLU A 45 -23.11 -9.96 2.13
C GLU A 45 -24.31 -9.24 2.77
N PHE A 46 -24.03 -8.11 3.42
CA PHE A 46 -25.04 -7.27 4.05
C PHE A 46 -24.62 -5.80 4.03
N SER A 47 -25.61 -4.91 4.09
CA SER A 47 -25.39 -3.47 4.16
C SER A 47 -25.70 -2.96 5.55
N ILE A 48 -24.94 -2.00 6.01
CA ILE A 48 -25.14 -1.27 7.26
C ILE A 48 -25.23 0.21 6.94
N SER A 49 -26.14 0.92 7.59
CA SER A 49 -26.32 2.36 7.50
C SER A 49 -26.57 2.97 8.88
N GLY A 50 -26.22 4.25 9.03
CA GLY A 50 -26.40 5.01 10.28
C GLY A 50 -25.22 4.97 11.23
N LEU A 51 -24.06 4.45 10.79
CA LEU A 51 -22.80 4.43 11.56
C LEU A 51 -21.76 5.47 11.07
N GLY A 52 -22.04 6.14 9.96
CA GLY A 52 -21.15 7.05 9.28
C GLY A 52 -20.52 6.45 8.02
N GLU A 53 -19.56 7.15 7.44
CA GLU A 53 -18.90 6.78 6.20
C GLU A 53 -18.08 5.50 6.35
N ALA A 54 -18.25 4.55 5.42
CA ALA A 54 -17.41 3.37 5.32
C ALA A 54 -16.49 3.51 4.10
N TYR A 55 -15.22 3.17 4.30
CA TYR A 55 -14.21 3.21 3.26
C TYR A 55 -13.97 1.82 2.65
N LEU A 56 -13.63 1.80 1.36
CA LEU A 56 -13.26 0.58 0.65
C LEU A 56 -11.81 0.20 1.02
N ASN A 57 -11.60 -1.09 1.28
CA ASN A 57 -10.26 -1.63 1.50
C ASN A 57 -9.57 -1.93 0.15
N PRO A 58 -8.57 -1.15 -0.30
CA PRO A 58 -7.91 -1.38 -1.57
C PRO A 58 -7.05 -2.65 -1.62
N TYR A 59 -6.74 -3.23 -0.46
CA TYR A 59 -5.94 -4.46 -0.33
C TYR A 59 -6.78 -5.75 -0.46
N GLU A 60 -8.07 -5.61 -0.75
CA GLU A 60 -8.98 -6.68 -1.15
C GLU A 60 -9.55 -6.36 -2.52
N LEU A 61 -9.96 -7.41 -3.28
CA LEU A 61 -10.52 -7.20 -4.61
C LEU A 61 -11.77 -6.33 -4.54
N ILE A 62 -11.69 -5.12 -5.06
CA ILE A 62 -12.81 -4.22 -5.30
C ILE A 62 -13.39 -4.58 -6.65
N ALA A 63 -14.64 -5.04 -6.68
CA ALA A 63 -15.30 -5.45 -7.92
C ALA A 63 -15.48 -4.25 -8.87
N GLY A 64 -15.32 -4.49 -10.17
CA GLY A 64 -15.44 -3.46 -11.20
C GLY A 64 -16.77 -2.72 -11.16
N ALA A 65 -17.87 -3.40 -10.83
CA ALA A 65 -19.20 -2.81 -10.71
C ALA A 65 -19.43 -1.94 -9.45
N LEU A 66 -18.46 -1.83 -8.54
CA LEU A 66 -18.55 -1.01 -7.32
C LEU A 66 -18.14 0.46 -7.53
N TYR A 67 -18.15 0.94 -8.76
CA TYR A 67 -17.87 2.36 -9.00
C TYR A 67 -18.95 3.25 -8.39
N ALA A 68 -18.55 4.42 -7.91
CA ALA A 68 -19.43 5.44 -7.34
C ALA A 68 -20.02 6.35 -8.41
N ASP A 69 -19.28 6.57 -9.51
CA ASP A 69 -19.68 7.41 -10.61
C ASP A 69 -19.03 6.94 -11.92
N SER A 70 -19.65 7.27 -13.07
CA SER A 70 -19.11 6.90 -14.36
C SER A 70 -19.57 7.84 -15.47
N LYS A 71 -18.75 7.92 -16.55
CA LYS A 71 -19.09 8.64 -17.78
C LYS A 71 -18.74 7.75 -18.98
N GLY A 72 -19.57 7.82 -20.02
CA GLY A 72 -19.46 7.02 -21.23
C GLY A 72 -20.43 5.84 -21.25
N ASP A 73 -20.36 5.01 -22.29
CA ASP A 73 -21.16 3.79 -22.45
C ASP A 73 -20.54 2.66 -21.59
N ILE A 74 -20.75 2.77 -20.27
CA ILE A 74 -20.24 1.81 -19.29
C ILE A 74 -21.26 0.69 -19.12
N GLY A 75 -20.82 -0.54 -19.27
CA GLY A 75 -21.65 -1.74 -19.11
C GLY A 75 -21.18 -2.63 -17.98
N GLY A 76 -21.91 -3.72 -17.79
CA GLY A 76 -21.54 -4.83 -16.93
C GLY A 76 -21.36 -6.11 -17.74
N PHE A 77 -20.63 -7.07 -17.17
CA PHE A 77 -20.47 -8.40 -17.71
C PHE A 77 -20.36 -9.42 -16.55
N SER A 78 -19.86 -10.61 -16.83
CA SER A 78 -19.71 -11.65 -15.80
C SER A 78 -18.91 -11.18 -14.57
N GLU A 79 -19.08 -11.85 -13.46
CA GLU A 79 -18.33 -11.69 -12.22
C GLU A 79 -18.35 -10.24 -11.62
N LYS A 80 -19.45 -9.49 -11.81
CA LYS A 80 -19.54 -8.09 -11.35
C LYS A 80 -18.43 -7.19 -11.91
N SER A 81 -17.99 -7.47 -13.14
CA SER A 81 -17.05 -6.65 -13.88
C SER A 81 -17.69 -5.38 -14.42
N VAL A 82 -16.85 -4.43 -14.78
CA VAL A 82 -17.23 -3.24 -15.56
C VAL A 82 -16.67 -3.34 -16.97
N ALA A 83 -17.50 -3.02 -17.96
CA ALA A 83 -17.12 -2.97 -19.36
C ALA A 83 -16.88 -1.51 -19.80
N THR A 84 -15.76 -1.26 -20.45
CA THR A 84 -15.46 0.04 -21.07
C THR A 84 -16.22 0.21 -22.39
N ALA A 85 -16.35 1.44 -22.87
CA ALA A 85 -17.03 1.77 -24.13
C ALA A 85 -16.22 1.30 -25.34
N GLN A 86 -16.93 0.83 -26.38
CA GLN A 86 -16.31 0.52 -27.66
C GLN A 86 -15.85 1.80 -28.38
N GLU A 87 -16.61 2.87 -28.25
CA GLU A 87 -16.35 4.18 -28.83
C GLU A 87 -16.46 5.26 -27.75
N GLY A 88 -15.62 6.27 -27.85
CA GLY A 88 -15.56 7.38 -26.91
C GLY A 88 -14.78 7.06 -25.64
N GLU A 89 -14.89 7.96 -24.68
CA GLU A 89 -14.20 7.89 -23.41
C GLU A 89 -15.02 7.15 -22.34
N SER A 90 -14.38 6.28 -21.62
CA SER A 90 -14.91 5.62 -20.42
C SER A 90 -14.21 6.18 -19.20
N VAL A 91 -14.95 6.78 -18.28
CA VAL A 91 -14.45 7.24 -16.98
C VAL A 91 -15.18 6.46 -15.90
N ILE A 92 -14.45 5.81 -14.99
CA ILE A 92 -15.00 4.95 -13.95
C ILE A 92 -14.38 5.37 -12.62
N VAL A 93 -15.19 5.87 -11.69
CA VAL A 93 -14.73 6.52 -10.46
C VAL A 93 -15.04 5.66 -9.24
N TYR A 94 -14.02 5.34 -8.46
CA TYR A 94 -14.13 4.65 -7.16
C TYR A 94 -13.74 5.60 -6.05
N LYS A 95 -14.66 5.89 -5.13
CA LYS A 95 -14.47 6.84 -4.03
C LYS A 95 -14.24 6.13 -2.70
N GLY A 96 -13.54 6.80 -1.79
CA GLY A 96 -13.38 6.34 -0.43
C GLY A 96 -12.51 5.10 -0.28
N LEU A 97 -11.41 5.00 -1.01
CA LEU A 97 -10.40 3.95 -0.82
C LEU A 97 -9.46 4.36 0.31
N ASP A 98 -9.37 3.55 1.36
CA ASP A 98 -8.49 3.78 2.50
C ASP A 98 -7.19 2.98 2.36
N PHE A 99 -6.16 3.66 1.88
CA PHE A 99 -4.81 3.10 1.72
C PHE A 99 -4.00 3.09 3.03
N GLY A 100 -4.48 3.75 4.09
CA GLY A 100 -3.72 3.97 5.32
C GLY A 100 -2.54 4.93 5.12
N GLU A 101 -1.68 5.02 6.13
CA GLU A 101 -0.59 6.01 6.15
C GLU A 101 0.52 5.71 5.13
N PHE A 102 0.89 4.44 4.97
CA PHE A 102 2.01 4.06 4.10
C PHE A 102 1.60 3.94 2.63
N GLY A 103 0.44 3.34 2.38
CA GLY A 103 -0.13 3.22 1.05
C GLY A 103 0.48 2.13 0.16
N SER A 104 0.16 2.21 -1.14
CA SER A 104 0.67 1.29 -2.16
C SER A 104 0.79 1.97 -3.51
N ASP A 105 1.75 1.52 -4.32
CA ASP A 105 1.95 1.89 -5.73
C ASP A 105 1.84 0.68 -6.68
N GLU A 106 1.39 -0.48 -6.18
CA GLU A 106 1.21 -1.68 -7.00
C GLU A 106 -0.26 -2.06 -7.09
N ILE A 107 -0.81 -1.99 -8.30
CA ILE A 107 -2.19 -2.35 -8.62
C ILE A 107 -2.24 -3.58 -9.51
N THR A 108 -3.08 -4.54 -9.15
CA THR A 108 -3.37 -5.72 -9.98
C THR A 108 -4.78 -5.59 -10.56
N LEU A 109 -4.87 -5.72 -11.87
CA LEU A 109 -6.10 -5.61 -12.66
C LEU A 109 -6.38 -6.93 -13.38
N PRO A 110 -7.36 -7.72 -12.94
CA PRO A 110 -7.89 -8.84 -13.72
C PRO A 110 -8.75 -8.30 -14.88
N ILE A 111 -8.24 -8.42 -16.11
CA ILE A 111 -8.89 -7.90 -17.34
C ILE A 111 -9.20 -9.07 -18.28
N PHE A 112 -10.38 -9.02 -18.89
CA PHE A 112 -10.74 -9.79 -20.07
C PHE A 112 -10.86 -8.83 -21.26
N ALA A 113 -10.01 -9.00 -22.26
CA ALA A 113 -10.06 -8.32 -23.55
C ALA A 113 -10.48 -9.29 -24.65
N GLN A 114 -11.23 -8.81 -25.65
CA GLN A 114 -11.73 -9.65 -26.75
C GLN A 114 -10.68 -9.93 -27.81
N SER A 115 -9.57 -9.18 -27.83
CA SER A 115 -8.43 -9.39 -28.70
C SER A 115 -7.12 -9.45 -27.92
N GLY A 116 -6.03 -9.84 -28.56
CA GLY A 116 -4.68 -9.78 -28.04
C GLY A 116 -3.95 -8.46 -28.36
N ASP A 117 -4.67 -7.46 -28.85
CA ASP A 117 -4.10 -6.15 -29.16
C ASP A 117 -3.82 -5.35 -27.89
N PRO A 118 -2.95 -4.34 -27.93
CA PRO A 118 -2.72 -3.47 -26.79
C PRO A 118 -3.98 -2.72 -26.40
N HIS A 119 -4.34 -2.78 -25.10
CA HIS A 119 -5.43 -2.02 -24.51
C HIS A 119 -4.85 -1.01 -23.53
N TYR A 120 -5.26 0.24 -23.64
CA TYR A 120 -4.69 1.36 -22.87
C TYR A 120 -5.63 1.76 -21.74
N LEU A 121 -5.08 1.96 -20.56
CA LEU A 121 -5.80 2.35 -19.36
C LEU A 121 -5.01 3.40 -18.59
N LYS A 122 -5.60 4.56 -18.36
CA LYS A 122 -5.03 5.58 -17.48
C LYS A 122 -5.66 5.49 -16.10
N ILE A 123 -4.83 5.66 -15.10
CA ILE A 123 -5.24 5.68 -13.69
C ILE A 123 -4.93 7.06 -13.12
N TYR A 124 -5.95 7.67 -12.53
CA TYR A 124 -5.84 8.95 -11.86
C TYR A 124 -6.13 8.79 -10.36
N GLU A 125 -5.39 9.51 -9.54
CA GLU A 125 -5.83 9.87 -8.21
C GLU A 125 -6.70 11.13 -8.31
N GLY A 126 -7.92 11.08 -7.78
CA GLY A 126 -8.94 12.11 -8.00
C GLY A 126 -9.78 11.87 -9.28
N VAL A 127 -10.54 12.87 -9.66
CA VAL A 127 -11.42 12.85 -10.84
C VAL A 127 -10.86 13.78 -11.91
N PRO A 128 -10.63 13.33 -13.15
CA PRO A 128 -10.11 14.16 -14.22
C PRO A 128 -10.95 15.43 -14.44
N GLY A 129 -10.28 16.59 -14.39
CA GLY A 129 -10.91 17.91 -14.51
C GLY A 129 -11.23 18.58 -13.16
N GLU A 130 -11.10 17.89 -12.05
CA GLU A 130 -11.20 18.45 -10.70
C GLU A 130 -9.82 18.87 -10.17
N GLU A 131 -9.81 19.81 -9.22
CA GLU A 131 -8.58 20.26 -8.55
C GLU A 131 -7.94 19.11 -7.77
N GLY A 132 -6.61 19.00 -7.86
CA GLY A 132 -5.84 17.96 -7.19
C GLY A 132 -5.83 16.59 -7.90
N CYS A 133 -6.45 16.47 -9.08
CA CYS A 133 -6.40 15.26 -9.87
C CYS A 133 -5.02 15.07 -10.52
N GLU A 134 -4.42 13.91 -10.35
CA GLU A 134 -3.12 13.57 -10.92
C GLU A 134 -3.14 12.23 -11.66
N LEU A 135 -2.45 12.16 -12.82
CA LEU A 135 -2.21 10.90 -13.53
C LEU A 135 -1.13 10.10 -12.78
N VAL A 136 -1.52 8.97 -12.22
CA VAL A 136 -0.63 8.09 -11.44
C VAL A 136 -0.22 6.82 -12.18
N GLY A 137 -0.90 6.46 -13.27
CA GLY A 137 -0.55 5.32 -14.11
C GLY A 137 -1.02 5.50 -15.55
N ASP A 138 -0.17 5.11 -16.50
CA ASP A 138 -0.51 4.98 -17.93
C ASP A 138 -0.11 3.57 -18.36
N LEU A 139 -1.12 2.70 -18.45
CA LEU A 139 -0.93 1.25 -18.48
C LEU A 139 -1.27 0.70 -19.86
N VAL A 140 -0.55 -0.35 -20.25
CA VAL A 140 -0.84 -1.13 -21.46
C VAL A 140 -1.10 -2.57 -21.03
N TYR A 141 -2.31 -3.05 -21.27
CA TYR A 141 -2.67 -4.45 -21.09
C TYR A 141 -2.62 -5.14 -22.46
N GLN A 142 -1.81 -6.20 -22.55
CA GLN A 142 -1.68 -6.96 -23.79
C GLN A 142 -1.46 -8.46 -23.45
N LYS A 143 -2.55 -9.18 -23.34
CA LYS A 143 -2.50 -10.64 -23.12
C LYS A 143 -3.36 -11.37 -24.16
N PRO A 144 -3.01 -12.60 -24.54
CA PRO A 144 -3.82 -13.40 -25.43
C PRO A 144 -5.24 -13.52 -24.90
N SER A 145 -6.24 -13.24 -25.76
CA SER A 145 -7.65 -13.33 -25.40
C SER A 145 -8.06 -14.80 -25.15
N THR A 146 -8.86 -15.00 -24.11
CA THR A 146 -9.59 -16.22 -23.85
C THR A 146 -10.97 -15.81 -23.39
N TRP A 147 -12.02 -16.28 -24.03
CA TRP A 147 -13.40 -15.87 -23.76
C TRP A 147 -13.76 -16.02 -22.28
N ASP A 148 -14.26 -14.94 -21.69
CA ASP A 148 -14.71 -14.83 -20.29
C ASP A 148 -13.64 -15.23 -19.25
N VAL A 149 -12.36 -15.11 -19.59
CA VAL A 149 -11.25 -15.37 -18.67
C VAL A 149 -10.54 -14.06 -18.34
N TYR A 150 -10.65 -13.63 -17.10
CA TYR A 150 -9.97 -12.44 -16.57
C TYR A 150 -8.54 -12.81 -16.19
N LYS A 151 -7.57 -12.28 -16.93
CA LYS A 151 -6.16 -12.50 -16.69
C LYS A 151 -5.58 -11.34 -15.87
N PRO A 152 -5.09 -11.60 -14.65
CA PRO A 152 -4.52 -10.53 -13.83
C PRO A 152 -3.19 -10.06 -14.39
N GLU A 153 -2.94 -8.77 -14.26
CA GLU A 153 -1.66 -8.14 -14.50
C GLU A 153 -1.41 -7.07 -13.45
N THR A 154 -0.17 -7.05 -12.91
CA THR A 154 0.24 -6.10 -11.88
C THR A 154 1.06 -5.00 -12.51
N TYR A 155 0.74 -3.77 -12.14
CA TYR A 155 1.39 -2.56 -12.63
C TYR A 155 1.89 -1.73 -11.45
N LYS A 156 3.02 -1.06 -11.65
CA LYS A 156 3.55 -0.09 -10.72
C LYS A 156 3.11 1.31 -11.14
N LEU A 157 2.55 2.04 -10.19
CA LEU A 157 2.15 3.43 -10.37
C LEU A 157 3.35 4.37 -10.16
N ASN A 158 3.21 5.62 -10.56
CA ASN A 158 4.26 6.64 -10.46
C ASN A 158 4.56 7.02 -9.00
N ARG A 159 3.62 6.82 -8.10
CA ARG A 159 3.74 7.05 -6.66
C ARG A 159 2.81 6.17 -5.85
N ARG A 160 3.06 6.06 -4.56
CA ARG A 160 2.14 5.42 -3.62
C ARG A 160 0.90 6.28 -3.40
N LEU A 161 -0.27 5.66 -3.48
CA LEU A 161 -1.52 6.24 -3.03
C LEU A 161 -1.62 6.05 -1.51
N LYS A 162 -1.95 7.12 -0.77
CA LYS A 162 -1.96 7.15 0.69
C LYS A 162 -3.26 7.75 1.22
N GLY A 163 -3.62 7.39 2.46
CA GLY A 163 -4.83 7.91 3.10
C GLY A 163 -6.11 7.51 2.38
N ILE A 164 -7.15 8.31 2.54
CA ILE A 164 -8.45 8.08 1.89
C ILE A 164 -8.47 8.87 0.59
N THR A 165 -8.61 8.15 -0.52
CA THR A 165 -8.55 8.79 -1.85
C THR A 165 -9.60 8.25 -2.82
N THR A 166 -9.67 8.88 -3.98
CA THR A 166 -10.50 8.50 -5.12
C THR A 166 -9.61 7.97 -6.22
N LEU A 167 -9.95 6.83 -6.80
CA LEU A 167 -9.28 6.24 -7.96
C LEU A 167 -10.19 6.35 -9.17
N THR A 168 -9.68 6.88 -10.28
CA THR A 168 -10.41 6.95 -11.55
C THR A 168 -9.67 6.18 -12.63
N LEU A 169 -10.39 5.26 -13.27
CA LEU A 169 -9.94 4.52 -14.44
C LEU A 169 -10.49 5.19 -15.70
N VAL A 170 -9.62 5.48 -16.68
CA VAL A 170 -10.00 6.11 -17.95
C VAL A 170 -9.50 5.28 -19.11
N ALA A 171 -10.42 4.88 -19.99
CA ALA A 171 -10.14 4.17 -21.24
C ALA A 171 -10.81 4.86 -22.43
N ASN A 172 -10.21 4.74 -23.61
CA ASN A 172 -10.70 5.40 -24.81
C ASN A 172 -10.82 4.41 -25.98
N ASN A 173 -11.98 4.38 -26.64
CA ASN A 173 -12.23 3.68 -27.90
C ASN A 173 -11.82 2.19 -27.91
N GLN A 174 -11.93 1.53 -26.77
CA GLN A 174 -11.56 0.12 -26.63
C GLN A 174 -12.46 -0.56 -25.61
N ARG A 175 -13.16 -1.61 -26.02
CA ARG A 175 -13.98 -2.42 -25.13
C ARG A 175 -13.17 -3.57 -24.54
N TYR A 176 -13.04 -3.55 -23.23
CA TYR A 176 -12.57 -4.66 -22.41
C TYR A 176 -13.28 -4.66 -21.06
N PHE A 177 -13.11 -5.73 -20.33
CA PHE A 177 -13.86 -5.98 -19.10
C PHE A 177 -12.89 -6.03 -17.94
N ILE A 178 -13.11 -5.20 -16.94
CA ILE A 178 -12.31 -5.15 -15.72
C ILE A 178 -13.12 -5.81 -14.62
N LYS A 179 -12.65 -6.98 -14.13
CA LYS A 179 -13.30 -7.68 -13.00
C LYS A 179 -13.28 -6.84 -11.74
N GLY A 180 -12.25 -6.05 -11.58
CA GLY A 180 -11.99 -5.18 -10.46
C GLY A 180 -10.51 -4.87 -10.36
N PHE A 181 -10.11 -4.42 -9.18
CA PHE A 181 -8.70 -4.17 -8.89
C PHE A 181 -8.39 -4.50 -7.43
N VAL A 182 -7.12 -4.75 -7.17
CA VAL A 182 -6.58 -4.94 -5.83
C VAL A 182 -5.17 -4.36 -5.77
N PHE A 183 -4.84 -3.71 -4.69
CA PHE A 183 -3.49 -3.21 -4.45
C PHE A 183 -2.69 -4.18 -3.59
N THR A 184 -1.40 -4.28 -3.86
CA THR A 184 -0.48 -5.03 -3.01
C THR A 184 -0.29 -4.29 -1.69
N LYS A 185 -0.55 -4.95 -0.56
CA LYS A 185 -0.24 -4.39 0.75
C LYS A 185 1.26 -4.48 0.97
N LEU A 186 1.95 -3.34 0.81
CA LEU A 186 3.39 -3.26 1.01
C LEU A 186 3.75 -3.39 2.49
N GLN A 187 4.86 -4.05 2.78
CA GLN A 187 5.42 -4.12 4.14
C GLN A 187 6.38 -2.95 4.36
N LYS A 188 5.89 -1.87 4.95
CA LYS A 188 6.65 -0.63 5.18
C LYS A 188 8.10 -0.87 5.60
N ALA A 189 8.32 -1.81 6.53
CA ALA A 189 9.64 -2.07 7.10
C ALA A 189 10.69 -2.56 6.09
N PHE A 190 10.26 -3.12 4.93
CA PHE A 190 11.15 -3.62 3.88
C PHE A 190 11.17 -2.76 2.63
N GLU A 191 10.36 -1.71 2.61
CA GLU A 191 10.27 -0.80 1.49
C GLU A 191 11.29 0.34 1.59
N LYS A 192 11.50 1.03 0.47
CA LYS A 192 12.25 2.27 0.45
C LYS A 192 11.44 3.37 1.11
N ILE A 193 11.97 3.93 2.21
CA ILE A 193 11.34 4.99 2.99
C ILE A 193 12.13 6.27 2.81
N GLY A 194 11.47 7.33 2.33
CA GLY A 194 12.08 8.65 2.21
C GLY A 194 12.39 9.27 3.58
N ALA A 195 13.45 10.05 3.66
CA ALA A 195 13.82 10.74 4.89
C ALA A 195 12.69 11.65 5.41
N LEU A 196 11.88 12.22 4.52
CA LEU A 196 10.72 13.06 4.87
C LEU A 196 9.48 12.28 5.33
N GLU A 197 9.49 10.94 5.28
CA GLU A 197 8.37 10.09 5.72
C GLU A 197 8.43 9.76 7.22
N TYR A 198 9.11 10.58 8.01
CA TYR A 198 9.17 10.43 9.47
C TYR A 198 7.80 10.70 10.12
N ASN A 199 7.56 10.06 11.26
CA ASN A 199 6.41 10.36 12.11
C ASN A 199 6.73 11.48 13.11
N ASN A 200 7.99 11.51 13.61
CA ASN A 200 8.48 12.54 14.53
C ASN A 200 9.89 12.98 14.12
N LEU A 201 10.13 14.28 14.20
CA LEU A 201 11.44 14.88 13.98
C LEU A 201 11.76 15.83 15.14
N TYR A 202 12.89 15.61 15.79
CA TYR A 202 13.38 16.42 16.91
C TYR A 202 14.71 17.05 16.54
N GLY A 203 14.94 18.25 17.03
CA GLY A 203 16.13 19.04 16.77
C GLY A 203 15.82 20.31 15.98
N ASP A 204 16.84 21.14 15.79
CA ASP A 204 16.73 22.47 15.14
C ASP A 204 17.78 22.68 14.04
N THR A 205 18.71 21.75 13.87
CA THR A 205 19.79 21.86 12.90
C THR A 205 19.54 20.93 11.72
N TYR A 206 18.60 21.29 10.86
CA TYR A 206 18.29 20.59 9.60
C TYR A 206 17.48 21.50 8.68
N LYS A 207 17.34 21.09 7.42
CA LYS A 207 16.47 21.72 6.42
C LYS A 207 15.79 20.63 5.58
N GLU A 208 14.48 20.73 5.45
CA GLU A 208 13.72 19.90 4.51
C GLU A 208 13.81 20.46 3.10
N THR A 209 14.02 19.58 2.13
CA THR A 209 13.99 19.85 0.69
C THR A 209 12.85 19.08 0.04
N ALA A 210 12.79 19.00 -1.29
CA ALA A 210 11.72 18.29 -1.97
C ALA A 210 11.74 16.76 -1.73
N ASP A 211 12.92 16.16 -1.47
CA ASP A 211 13.10 14.71 -1.38
C ASP A 211 14.15 14.27 -0.35
N ALA A 212 14.65 15.18 0.48
CA ALA A 212 15.68 14.89 1.48
C ALA A 212 15.56 15.79 2.72
N VAL A 213 16.20 15.37 3.82
CA VAL A 213 16.52 16.22 4.97
C VAL A 213 18.00 16.52 4.91
N GLU A 214 18.36 17.78 4.73
CA GLU A 214 19.71 18.26 4.52
C GLU A 214 20.24 19.08 5.71
N GLY A 215 21.56 19.23 5.78
CA GLY A 215 22.23 20.00 6.82
C GLY A 215 21.97 19.46 8.23
N ILE A 216 21.73 18.17 8.36
CA ILE A 216 21.55 17.52 9.66
C ILE A 216 22.83 17.69 10.48
N GLY A 217 22.70 18.39 11.58
CA GLY A 217 23.78 18.68 12.51
C GLY A 217 23.58 18.00 13.86
N ASN A 218 23.79 18.75 14.94
CA ASN A 218 23.79 18.23 16.29
C ASN A 218 22.39 17.91 16.82
N ASN A 219 22.25 16.78 17.49
CA ASN A 219 21.06 16.39 18.25
C ASN A 219 19.76 16.36 17.42
N VAL A 220 19.83 15.87 16.21
CA VAL A 220 18.66 15.60 15.38
C VAL A 220 18.26 14.13 15.50
N SER A 221 16.98 13.86 15.68
CA SER A 221 16.42 12.52 15.74
C SER A 221 15.18 12.43 14.87
N MET A 222 15.15 11.44 13.99
CA MET A 222 14.03 11.18 13.07
C MET A 222 13.45 9.81 13.40
N GLU A 223 12.16 9.75 13.71
CA GLU A 223 11.49 8.51 14.12
C GLU A 223 10.47 8.06 13.07
N TYR A 224 10.49 6.75 12.77
CA TYR A 224 9.62 6.08 11.84
C TYR A 224 8.85 4.99 12.57
N GLU A 225 7.53 5.08 12.63
CA GLU A 225 6.64 4.16 13.33
C GLU A 225 6.13 3.03 12.43
N ASN A 226 5.52 2.02 13.05
CA ASN A 226 4.90 0.88 12.36
C ASN A 226 5.87 0.09 11.46
N MET A 227 7.09 -0.14 11.98
CA MET A 227 8.12 -0.94 11.32
C MET A 227 8.02 -2.39 11.81
N ASP A 228 7.29 -3.24 11.07
CA ASP A 228 7.13 -4.66 11.39
C ASP A 228 8.14 -5.50 10.58
N PHE A 229 9.15 -6.01 11.28
CA PHE A 229 10.17 -6.86 10.72
C PHE A 229 9.82 -8.36 10.77
N GLY A 230 8.65 -8.73 11.28
CA GLY A 230 8.21 -10.11 11.39
C GLY A 230 9.14 -11.00 12.22
N GLU A 231 8.97 -12.30 12.08
CA GLU A 231 9.79 -13.29 12.79
C GLU A 231 11.18 -13.50 12.14
N GLU A 232 11.24 -13.38 10.83
CA GLU A 232 12.49 -13.52 10.08
C GLU A 232 13.46 -12.36 10.34
N GLY A 233 12.90 -11.16 10.55
CA GLY A 233 13.65 -9.96 10.89
C GLY A 233 14.53 -9.42 9.76
N VAL A 234 15.33 -8.40 10.10
CA VAL A 234 16.30 -7.76 9.20
C VAL A 234 17.72 -7.87 9.73
N LYS A 235 18.71 -7.82 8.84
CA LYS A 235 20.14 -7.91 9.14
C LYS A 235 20.97 -6.84 8.44
N ALA A 236 20.37 -5.98 7.66
CA ALA A 236 21.06 -4.91 6.99
C ALA A 236 20.15 -3.68 6.81
N VAL A 237 20.77 -2.52 6.66
CA VAL A 237 20.13 -1.29 6.24
C VAL A 237 20.93 -0.65 5.12
N THR A 238 20.24 -0.27 4.05
CA THR A 238 20.80 0.60 3.01
C THR A 238 20.38 2.02 3.31
N VAL A 239 21.32 2.93 3.39
CA VAL A 239 21.11 4.37 3.62
C VAL A 239 21.60 5.12 2.39
N CYS A 240 20.75 5.99 1.86
CA CYS A 240 21.13 6.95 0.83
C CYS A 240 21.31 8.32 1.48
N GLY A 241 22.54 8.83 1.40
CA GLY A 241 22.90 10.10 1.98
C GLY A 241 24.22 10.63 1.43
N ARG A 242 24.68 11.74 1.98
CA ARG A 242 26.01 12.31 1.71
C ARG A 242 26.52 13.03 2.95
N THR A 243 27.85 13.13 3.07
CA THR A 243 28.52 13.85 4.14
C THR A 243 29.86 14.42 3.68
N PRO A 244 30.17 15.67 4.06
CA PRO A 244 31.49 16.25 3.81
C PRO A 244 32.58 15.72 4.76
N LEU A 245 32.17 15.04 5.85
CA LEU A 245 33.09 14.48 6.83
C LEU A 245 33.77 13.23 6.25
N SER A 246 34.95 12.88 6.76
CA SER A 246 35.65 11.63 6.40
C SER A 246 34.80 10.39 6.75
N SER A 247 34.04 10.47 7.83
CA SER A 247 33.03 9.50 8.27
C SER A 247 31.97 10.23 9.08
N ASN A 248 30.71 9.81 8.96
CA ASN A 248 29.61 10.33 9.75
C ASN A 248 28.92 9.20 10.50
N THR A 249 28.89 9.29 11.83
CA THR A 249 28.29 8.31 12.72
C THR A 249 26.76 8.50 12.71
N ILE A 250 26.03 7.42 12.45
CA ILE A 250 24.56 7.37 12.53
C ILE A 250 24.17 6.33 13.57
N HIS A 251 23.41 6.73 14.57
CA HIS A 251 22.82 5.82 15.56
C HIS A 251 21.43 5.39 15.05
N ILE A 252 21.22 4.10 14.89
CA ILE A 252 19.95 3.49 14.51
C ILE A 252 19.36 2.82 15.73
N ARG A 253 18.31 3.37 16.31
CA ARG A 253 17.66 2.87 17.51
C ARG A 253 16.35 2.19 17.18
N PHE A 254 16.21 0.95 17.61
CA PHE A 254 15.01 0.14 17.47
C PHE A 254 14.29 0.11 18.83
N PHE A 255 13.08 0.68 18.87
CA PHE A 255 12.26 0.75 20.09
C PHE A 255 11.23 -0.35 20.04
N LYS A 256 11.25 -1.27 20.99
CA LYS A 256 10.31 -2.37 21.09
C LYS A 256 9.03 -1.97 21.82
N GLU A 257 7.96 -2.75 21.63
CA GLU A 257 6.66 -2.51 22.29
C GLU A 257 6.75 -2.55 23.82
N ASP A 258 7.67 -3.30 24.41
CA ASP A 258 7.90 -3.37 25.85
C ASP A 258 8.64 -2.14 26.43
N GLY A 259 8.93 -1.14 25.59
CA GLY A 259 9.66 0.06 25.96
C GLY A 259 11.18 -0.08 25.99
N SER A 260 11.72 -1.28 25.75
CA SER A 260 13.15 -1.48 25.58
C SER A 260 13.64 -0.96 24.24
N SER A 261 14.92 -0.70 24.12
CA SER A 261 15.51 -0.30 22.83
C SER A 261 16.87 -0.93 22.60
N VAL A 262 17.19 -1.18 21.33
CA VAL A 262 18.51 -1.63 20.88
C VAL A 262 19.09 -0.52 20.00
N ASN A 263 20.33 -0.11 20.27
CA ASN A 263 21.02 0.89 19.47
C ASN A 263 22.12 0.22 18.67
N GLN A 264 22.11 0.45 17.37
CA GLN A 264 23.18 0.01 16.46
C GLN A 264 23.82 1.24 15.84
N ILE A 265 25.09 1.16 15.51
CA ILE A 265 25.87 2.30 15.04
C ILE A 265 26.44 1.94 13.68
N VAL A 266 26.31 2.85 12.72
CA VAL A 266 26.91 2.72 11.41
C VAL A 266 27.75 3.96 11.07
N GLU A 267 28.82 3.76 10.32
CA GLU A 267 29.75 4.82 9.91
C GLU A 267 29.59 5.08 8.41
N PHE A 268 28.92 6.16 8.07
CA PHE A 268 28.71 6.53 6.66
C PHE A 268 29.99 7.19 6.12
N PRO A 269 30.57 6.68 5.02
CA PRO A 269 31.81 7.22 4.46
C PRO A 269 31.58 8.58 3.79
N HIS A 270 32.66 9.33 3.61
CA HIS A 270 32.65 10.58 2.85
C HIS A 270 32.01 10.42 1.48
N SER A 271 31.13 11.33 1.13
CA SER A 271 30.53 11.41 -0.20
C SER A 271 30.06 12.83 -0.49
N GLU A 272 30.46 13.40 -1.63
CA GLU A 272 29.97 14.71 -2.10
C GLU A 272 28.58 14.58 -2.74
N GLU A 273 28.30 13.42 -3.35
CA GLU A 273 27.02 13.12 -3.98
C GLU A 273 26.20 12.14 -3.14
N TYR A 274 24.87 12.14 -3.32
CA TYR A 274 24.00 11.15 -2.70
C TYR A 274 24.40 9.74 -3.11
N THR A 275 24.85 8.95 -2.14
CA THR A 275 25.39 7.61 -2.35
C THR A 275 24.64 6.61 -1.48
N GLU A 276 24.43 5.42 -2.01
CA GLU A 276 23.80 4.30 -1.31
C GLU A 276 24.87 3.45 -0.64
N VAL A 277 24.78 3.30 0.67
CA VAL A 277 25.68 2.45 1.44
C VAL A 277 24.86 1.46 2.25
N THR A 278 25.22 0.18 2.16
CA THR A 278 24.57 -0.91 2.92
C THR A 278 25.42 -1.30 4.09
N PHE A 279 24.83 -1.28 5.28
CA PHE A 279 25.45 -1.64 6.54
C PHE A 279 24.87 -2.93 7.08
N PRO A 280 25.69 -3.88 7.55
CA PRO A 280 25.21 -5.02 8.30
C PRO A 280 24.67 -4.58 9.66
N LEU A 281 23.61 -5.23 10.12
CA LEU A 281 23.00 -5.03 11.43
C LEU A 281 22.96 -6.34 12.21
N GLU A 282 22.94 -6.23 13.54
CA GLU A 282 22.46 -7.33 14.36
C GLU A 282 20.97 -7.54 14.08
N LYS A 283 20.55 -8.81 14.04
CA LYS A 283 19.17 -9.19 13.69
C LYS A 283 18.15 -8.47 14.57
N VAL A 284 17.18 -7.79 13.93
CA VAL A 284 16.02 -7.16 14.58
C VAL A 284 14.75 -7.83 14.07
N THR A 285 13.84 -8.18 14.98
CA THR A 285 12.57 -8.87 14.67
C THR A 285 11.38 -8.16 15.30
N GLY A 286 10.19 -8.45 14.79
CA GLY A 286 8.90 -7.99 15.33
C GLY A 286 8.57 -6.53 15.01
N MET A 287 7.52 -6.04 15.65
CA MET A 287 7.08 -4.65 15.51
C MET A 287 8.00 -3.72 16.31
N THR A 288 8.41 -2.64 15.69
CA THR A 288 9.25 -1.64 16.33
C THR A 288 9.04 -0.24 15.75
N LYS A 289 9.49 0.77 16.49
CA LYS A 289 9.73 2.12 15.97
C LYS A 289 11.24 2.26 15.75
N VAL A 290 11.64 2.85 14.64
CA VAL A 290 13.06 3.07 14.30
C VAL A 290 13.38 4.55 14.38
N GLY A 291 14.47 4.89 15.08
CA GLY A 291 15.01 6.25 15.16
C GLY A 291 16.38 6.33 14.52
N PHE A 292 16.58 7.28 13.62
CA PHE A 292 17.89 7.71 13.15
C PHE A 292 18.32 8.92 13.96
N ILE A 293 19.42 8.80 14.72
CA ILE A 293 19.87 9.80 15.67
C ILE A 293 21.25 10.28 15.27
N PHE A 294 21.37 11.59 15.12
CA PHE A 294 22.59 12.30 14.73
C PHE A 294 23.09 13.10 15.94
N LEU A 295 24.22 12.68 16.49
CA LEU A 295 24.84 13.29 17.67
C LEU A 295 25.74 14.48 17.31
N PRO A 296 26.22 15.25 18.30
CA PRO A 296 27.13 16.37 18.05
C PRO A 296 28.36 15.97 17.23
N GLY A 297 28.64 16.78 16.20
CA GLY A 297 29.71 16.54 15.25
C GLY A 297 29.25 15.96 13.92
N CYS A 298 27.97 15.61 13.78
CA CYS A 298 27.40 15.16 12.50
C CYS A 298 27.29 16.33 11.51
N GLN A 299 27.48 16.01 10.23
CA GLN A 299 27.08 16.80 9.06
C GLN A 299 26.61 15.84 7.99
N PHE A 300 25.29 15.71 7.84
CA PHE A 300 24.71 14.67 7.00
C PHE A 300 23.50 15.21 6.23
N ASP A 301 23.39 14.77 4.98
CA ASP A 301 22.20 14.94 4.18
C ASP A 301 21.59 13.56 3.96
N PHE A 302 20.34 13.38 4.34
CA PHE A 302 19.64 12.10 4.37
C PHE A 302 18.48 12.10 3.37
N LYS A 303 18.49 11.13 2.44
CA LYS A 303 17.51 11.06 1.37
C LYS A 303 16.48 9.95 1.58
N TRP A 304 16.93 8.72 1.85
CA TRP A 304 16.08 7.56 2.10
C TRP A 304 16.87 6.40 2.74
N PHE A 305 16.13 5.42 3.24
CA PHE A 305 16.68 4.16 3.73
C PHE A 305 15.79 2.98 3.36
N ARG A 306 16.34 1.76 3.45
CA ARG A 306 15.62 0.49 3.28
C ARG A 306 16.31 -0.59 4.12
N PHE A 307 15.52 -1.35 4.87
CA PHE A 307 16.00 -2.54 5.59
C PHE A 307 15.90 -3.80 4.72
N SER A 308 16.76 -4.80 4.98
CA SER A 308 16.80 -6.08 4.28
C SER A 308 17.38 -7.23 5.13
#